data_0ebe034ba6a51c2f8405d5876a4ebe4d
#
_entry.id   0ebe034ba6a51c2f8405d5876a4ebe4d
#
_cell.length_a   1.000
_cell.length_b   1.000
_cell.length_c   1.000
_cell.angle_alpha   90.00
_cell.angle_beta   90.00
_cell.angle_gamma   90.00
#
_symmetry.space_group_name_H-M   'P 1'
#
loop_
_entity.id
_entity.type
_entity.pdbx_description
1 polymer ?
#
loop_
_entity_poly.entity_id
_entity_poly.type
_entity_poly.pdbx_seq_one_letter_code
_entity_poly.pdbx_strand_id
1 'polypeptide(L)'
;ENVLILPETPEHVILFDFDSVTAIGELQKNAGIPYSDGFSAPEQMQGKIKKIGFHSDVYSIGAMLFFKLFVRKPCEADCRIASSYSFEKMRYGSEKYQPKLYKMLDLFLKKTLSIATAPRWHEMQKVIDALDELIKLADINDVYLLDSFQYNSACFVGRQDDLEEINELLAKNQLVFLSGIGGIGKTELAKQYAYRHRAQYDTVVFAVYEKNIESLVRDEIGINQISREEDETERDYFKRKIEVLKQAATPKDLIDNFDVDADEDLETLFACPCKFIITTRKDFRDYNYEQINVDRIKDIQEILNLFYTYTSIPYTEKEVEAVRQLIEYVEHHTMTVELIAKYLRNTEISPEILYQKFLEKDGVTNTQEVQIRQRKDRKLRSESVNSHLKILFDISGFDVIEREI
;
A
#
# COMPACT_ATOMS: atom_id res chain seq x y z
N GLU A 1 -19.01 1.23 32.58
CA GLU A 1 -19.60 1.12 33.89
C GLU A 1 -21.08 1.40 33.86
N ASN A 2 -21.61 2.47 33.31
CA ASN A 2 -23.04 2.88 33.43
C ASN A 2 -23.90 2.37 32.24
N VAL A 3 -23.50 1.30 31.58
CA VAL A 3 -24.19 0.71 30.43
C VAL A 3 -24.33 -0.80 30.68
N LEU A 4 -25.57 -1.28 30.71
CA LEU A 4 -25.90 -2.70 30.82
C LEU A 4 -26.46 -3.20 29.49
N ILE A 5 -25.89 -4.26 28.97
CA ILE A 5 -26.41 -5.00 27.81
C ILE A 5 -26.95 -6.31 28.33
N LEU A 6 -28.23 -6.59 28.05
CA LEU A 6 -28.86 -7.84 28.46
C LEU A 6 -28.42 -8.95 27.51
N PRO A 7 -27.90 -10.09 27.99
CA PRO A 7 -27.45 -11.18 27.13
C PRO A 7 -28.55 -11.79 26.24
N GLU A 8 -29.78 -11.76 26.75
CA GLU A 8 -30.96 -12.33 26.10
C GLU A 8 -31.54 -11.40 25.01
N THR A 9 -31.30 -10.10 25.12
CA THR A 9 -31.77 -9.05 24.19
C THR A 9 -30.66 -8.03 23.99
N PRO A 10 -29.58 -8.37 23.28
CA PRO A 10 -28.39 -7.52 23.16
C PRO A 10 -28.65 -6.18 22.46
N GLU A 11 -29.77 -6.06 21.75
CA GLU A 11 -30.27 -4.82 21.15
C GLU A 11 -30.84 -3.84 22.18
N HIS A 12 -31.16 -4.31 23.41
CA HIS A 12 -31.63 -3.45 24.48
C HIS A 12 -30.49 -3.05 25.41
N VAL A 13 -30.20 -1.77 25.42
CA VAL A 13 -29.17 -1.16 26.26
C VAL A 13 -29.84 -0.37 27.37
N ILE A 14 -29.49 -0.67 28.61
CA ILE A 14 -29.98 0.07 29.78
C ILE A 14 -28.86 1.00 30.26
N LEU A 15 -29.14 2.28 30.29
CA LEU A 15 -28.29 3.29 30.94
C LEU A 15 -28.74 3.45 32.38
N PHE A 16 -27.81 3.54 33.32
CA PHE A 16 -28.06 3.79 34.72
C PHE A 16 -27.01 4.73 35.31
N ASP A 17 -27.22 5.17 36.57
CA ASP A 17 -26.35 6.13 37.26
C ASP A 17 -26.29 7.51 36.58
N PHE A 18 -27.46 8.18 36.54
CA PHE A 18 -27.60 9.49 35.95
C PHE A 18 -27.15 10.66 36.85
N ASP A 19 -26.57 10.39 38.03
CA ASP A 19 -26.19 11.39 39.02
C ASP A 19 -25.13 12.39 38.47
N SER A 20 -24.42 12.01 37.43
CA SER A 20 -23.40 12.84 36.78
C SER A 20 -23.87 13.54 35.50
N VAL A 21 -25.12 13.36 35.10
CA VAL A 21 -25.70 14.02 33.92
C VAL A 21 -25.89 15.50 34.20
N THR A 22 -25.32 16.34 33.38
CA THR A 22 -25.37 17.80 33.54
C THR A 22 -25.74 18.48 32.23
N ALA A 23 -26.69 19.42 32.29
CA ALA A 23 -27.03 20.18 31.09
C ALA A 23 -25.87 21.08 30.67
N ILE A 24 -25.67 21.20 29.33
CA ILE A 24 -24.63 22.06 28.78
C ILE A 24 -24.85 23.51 29.25
N GLY A 25 -23.84 24.09 29.87
CA GLY A 25 -23.89 25.44 30.43
C GLY A 25 -24.14 25.52 31.95
N GLU A 26 -24.58 24.43 32.59
CA GLU A 26 -24.80 24.38 34.04
C GLU A 26 -23.61 23.85 34.84
N LEU A 27 -22.52 23.45 34.18
CA LEU A 27 -21.29 22.99 34.83
C LEU A 27 -20.66 24.09 35.68
N GLN A 28 -20.75 23.93 37.01
CA GLN A 28 -20.22 24.90 37.98
C GLN A 28 -18.69 24.69 38.13
N LYS A 29 -17.95 25.81 38.27
CA LYS A 29 -16.47 25.82 38.33
C LYS A 29 -15.86 25.05 39.51
N ASN A 30 -16.62 24.70 40.52
CA ASN A 30 -16.12 24.11 41.77
C ASN A 30 -16.66 22.71 42.04
N ALA A 31 -17.44 22.11 41.16
CA ALA A 31 -17.85 20.72 41.31
C ALA A 31 -16.78 19.80 40.70
N GLY A 32 -16.34 18.82 41.45
CA GLY A 32 -15.48 17.76 40.90
C GLY A 32 -16.23 17.08 39.76
N ILE A 33 -15.62 16.99 38.57
CA ILE A 33 -16.24 16.33 37.43
C ILE A 33 -16.01 14.85 37.58
N PRO A 34 -17.04 14.01 37.72
CA PRO A 34 -16.88 12.57 37.73
C PRO A 34 -16.29 12.11 36.40
N TYR A 35 -15.36 11.16 36.45
CA TYR A 35 -14.80 10.57 35.23
C TYR A 35 -14.49 9.10 35.42
N SER A 36 -14.58 8.32 34.36
CA SER A 36 -14.16 6.93 34.29
C SER A 36 -12.83 6.85 33.55
N ASP A 37 -11.79 6.37 34.23
CA ASP A 37 -10.44 6.26 33.68
C ASP A 37 -10.43 5.45 32.36
N GLY A 38 -9.83 6.05 31.33
CA GLY A 38 -9.72 5.48 29.98
C GLY A 38 -10.99 5.55 29.11
N PHE A 39 -12.14 5.98 29.67
CA PHE A 39 -13.39 6.16 28.93
C PHE A 39 -13.87 7.61 28.87
N SER A 40 -13.51 8.42 29.87
CA SER A 40 -13.84 9.85 29.85
C SER A 40 -12.85 10.64 29.00
N ALA A 41 -13.36 11.69 28.39
CA ALA A 41 -12.58 12.56 27.51
C ALA A 41 -11.43 13.27 28.27
N PRO A 42 -10.30 13.56 27.62
CA PRO A 42 -9.16 14.21 28.25
C PRO A 42 -9.48 15.54 28.94
N GLU A 43 -10.41 16.33 28.39
CA GLU A 43 -10.86 17.59 29.00
C GLU A 43 -11.66 17.38 30.30
N GLN A 44 -12.39 16.27 30.43
CA GLN A 44 -13.08 15.88 31.66
C GLN A 44 -12.07 15.48 32.75
N MET A 45 -11.13 14.59 32.40
CA MET A 45 -10.06 14.14 33.28
C MET A 45 -9.17 15.30 33.77
N GLN A 46 -8.98 16.31 32.95
CA GLN A 46 -8.18 17.51 33.26
C GLN A 46 -8.99 18.62 33.95
N GLY A 47 -10.28 18.41 34.22
CA GLY A 47 -11.14 19.43 34.81
C GLY A 47 -11.31 20.71 33.97
N LYS A 48 -11.16 20.61 32.64
CA LYS A 48 -11.27 21.75 31.72
C LYS A 48 -12.73 22.05 31.37
N ILE A 49 -13.52 22.47 32.34
CA ILE A 49 -14.97 22.67 32.27
C ILE A 49 -15.43 23.40 30.99
N LYS A 50 -14.72 24.47 30.61
CA LYS A 50 -15.05 25.25 29.39
C LYS A 50 -14.92 24.50 28.07
N LYS A 51 -14.27 23.34 28.10
CA LYS A 51 -14.04 22.48 26.93
C LYS A 51 -14.93 21.24 26.91
N ILE A 52 -15.75 21.05 27.95
CA ILE A 52 -16.69 19.93 28.03
C ILE A 52 -17.93 20.24 27.21
N GLY A 53 -18.41 19.28 26.46
CA GLY A 53 -19.59 19.38 25.63
C GLY A 53 -19.95 18.03 25.00
N PHE A 54 -20.89 18.00 24.09
CA PHE A 54 -21.31 16.76 23.38
C PHE A 54 -20.15 15.96 22.82
N HIS A 55 -19.10 16.61 22.35
CA HIS A 55 -17.90 15.95 21.84
C HIS A 55 -17.12 15.17 22.93
N SER A 56 -17.39 15.41 24.21
CA SER A 56 -16.83 14.63 25.31
C SER A 56 -17.54 13.28 25.41
N ASP A 57 -18.86 13.23 25.22
CA ASP A 57 -19.62 11.99 25.16
C ASP A 57 -19.26 11.17 23.90
N VAL A 58 -19.02 11.86 22.77
CA VAL A 58 -18.52 11.25 21.53
C VAL A 58 -17.20 10.52 21.78
N TYR A 59 -16.27 11.10 22.59
CA TYR A 59 -15.04 10.41 22.96
C TYR A 59 -15.34 9.12 23.75
N SER A 60 -16.27 9.17 24.70
CA SER A 60 -16.63 8.00 25.52
C SER A 60 -17.20 6.86 24.66
N ILE A 61 -18.01 7.18 23.65
CA ILE A 61 -18.52 6.18 22.66
C ILE A 61 -17.35 5.55 21.89
N GLY A 62 -16.44 6.37 21.41
CA GLY A 62 -15.22 5.88 20.73
C GLY A 62 -14.36 4.99 21.62
N ALA A 63 -14.20 5.35 22.88
CA ALA A 63 -13.44 4.57 23.87
C ALA A 63 -14.09 3.22 24.17
N MET A 64 -15.42 3.17 24.23
CA MET A 64 -16.17 1.91 24.39
C MET A 64 -15.99 1.00 23.17
N LEU A 65 -16.12 1.53 21.95
CA LEU A 65 -15.89 0.76 20.74
C LEU A 65 -14.44 0.26 20.66
N PHE A 66 -13.47 1.12 20.93
CA PHE A 66 -12.06 0.75 20.98
C PHE A 66 -11.80 -0.40 21.98
N PHE A 67 -12.36 -0.29 23.19
CA PHE A 67 -12.23 -1.35 24.19
C PHE A 67 -12.83 -2.67 23.70
N LYS A 68 -13.96 -2.64 23.01
CA LYS A 68 -14.58 -3.85 22.45
C LYS A 68 -13.71 -4.50 21.38
N LEU A 69 -13.08 -3.69 20.52
CA LEU A 69 -12.25 -4.17 19.42
C LEU A 69 -10.90 -4.72 19.93
N PHE A 70 -10.22 -4.00 20.83
CA PHE A 70 -8.84 -4.30 21.23
C PHE A 70 -8.68 -4.91 22.61
N VAL A 71 -9.77 -5.05 23.39
CA VAL A 71 -9.82 -5.61 24.75
C VAL A 71 -8.88 -4.87 25.72
N ARG A 72 -8.62 -3.60 25.45
CA ARG A 72 -7.86 -2.69 26.31
C ARG A 72 -8.41 -1.27 26.19
N LYS A 73 -8.22 -0.47 27.22
CA LYS A 73 -8.58 0.95 27.18
C LYS A 73 -7.66 1.71 26.19
N PRO A 74 -8.18 2.75 25.48
CA PRO A 74 -7.33 3.60 24.70
C PRO A 74 -6.34 4.36 25.59
N CYS A 75 -5.11 4.48 25.14
CA CYS A 75 -4.08 5.31 25.77
C CYS A 75 -3.82 6.57 24.93
N GLU A 76 -2.99 7.47 25.47
CA GLU A 76 -2.69 8.73 24.79
C GLU A 76 -2.07 8.52 23.39
N ALA A 77 -1.26 7.46 23.22
CA ALA A 77 -0.69 7.13 21.91
C ALA A 77 -1.76 6.77 20.89
N ASP A 78 -2.78 6.00 21.27
CA ASP A 78 -3.91 5.67 20.39
C ASP A 78 -4.69 6.91 19.98
N CYS A 79 -4.83 7.89 20.88
CA CYS A 79 -5.57 9.12 20.64
C CYS A 79 -4.78 10.16 19.79
N ARG A 80 -3.48 9.94 19.58
CA ARG A 80 -2.58 10.78 18.76
C ARG A 80 -2.24 10.17 17.40
N ILE A 81 -2.86 9.05 17.02
CA ILE A 81 -2.55 8.38 15.77
C ILE A 81 -2.81 9.31 14.58
N ALA A 82 -1.76 9.59 13.81
CA ALA A 82 -1.83 10.32 12.54
C ALA A 82 -2.06 9.36 11.36
N SER A 83 -1.57 8.11 11.46
CA SER A 83 -1.77 7.02 10.50
C SER A 83 -3.01 6.19 10.84
N SER A 84 -3.33 5.22 9.99
CA SER A 84 -4.44 4.30 10.23
C SER A 84 -4.20 3.37 11.41
N TYR A 85 -5.27 2.98 12.11
CA TYR A 85 -5.21 1.96 13.15
C TYR A 85 -4.87 0.59 12.53
N SER A 86 -4.07 -0.21 13.25
CA SER A 86 -3.82 -1.60 12.89
C SER A 86 -4.90 -2.50 13.50
N PHE A 87 -5.73 -3.10 12.64
CA PHE A 87 -6.81 -3.99 13.05
C PHE A 87 -6.39 -5.47 13.13
N GLU A 88 -5.14 -5.81 12.81
CA GLU A 88 -4.60 -7.18 12.91
C GLU A 88 -4.69 -7.76 14.34
N LYS A 89 -4.60 -6.87 15.34
CA LYS A 89 -4.68 -7.23 16.77
C LYS A 89 -6.10 -7.14 17.33
N MET A 90 -7.09 -7.05 16.48
CA MET A 90 -8.48 -6.99 16.88
C MET A 90 -8.97 -8.35 17.43
N ARG A 91 -9.82 -8.32 18.46
CA ARG A 91 -10.35 -9.53 19.12
C ARG A 91 -11.02 -10.50 18.15
N TYR A 92 -11.69 -9.99 17.14
CA TYR A 92 -12.56 -10.77 16.25
C TYR A 92 -11.91 -11.15 14.91
N GLY A 93 -10.60 -10.97 14.78
CA GLY A 93 -9.85 -11.31 13.56
C GLY A 93 -10.19 -10.42 12.36
N SER A 94 -9.17 -10.03 11.61
CA SER A 94 -9.32 -9.11 10.50
C SER A 94 -9.82 -9.76 9.21
N GLU A 95 -9.68 -11.08 9.07
CA GLU A 95 -9.93 -11.79 7.81
C GLU A 95 -11.41 -11.99 7.47
N LYS A 96 -12.31 -11.69 8.41
CA LYS A 96 -13.75 -11.98 8.29
C LYS A 96 -14.59 -10.82 7.75
N TYR A 97 -14.03 -9.62 7.65
CA TYR A 97 -14.81 -8.42 7.34
C TYR A 97 -14.30 -7.74 6.08
N GLN A 98 -15.23 -7.10 5.37
CA GLN A 98 -14.87 -6.37 4.16
C GLN A 98 -13.90 -5.20 4.46
N PRO A 99 -12.95 -4.90 3.54
CA PRO A 99 -11.96 -3.85 3.74
C PRO A 99 -12.55 -2.46 4.02
N LYS A 100 -13.75 -2.18 3.51
CA LYS A 100 -14.47 -0.93 3.75
C LYS A 100 -14.83 -0.75 5.22
N LEU A 101 -15.12 -1.83 5.95
CA LEU A 101 -15.37 -1.79 7.39
C LEU A 101 -14.17 -1.20 8.14
N TYR A 102 -12.95 -1.65 7.82
CA TYR A 102 -11.74 -1.17 8.51
C TYR A 102 -11.46 0.30 8.23
N LYS A 103 -11.72 0.78 7.02
CA LYS A 103 -11.62 2.21 6.68
C LYS A 103 -12.62 3.03 7.50
N MET A 104 -13.84 2.53 7.64
CA MET A 104 -14.88 3.21 8.41
C MET A 104 -14.59 3.17 9.91
N LEU A 105 -14.10 2.04 10.44
CA LEU A 105 -13.64 1.94 11.84
C LEU A 105 -12.48 2.92 12.12
N ASP A 106 -11.51 3.02 11.22
CA ASP A 106 -10.39 3.95 11.32
C ASP A 106 -10.89 5.41 11.37
N LEU A 107 -11.79 5.77 10.47
CA LEU A 107 -12.42 7.09 10.44
C LEU A 107 -13.19 7.35 11.73
N PHE A 108 -14.00 6.39 12.18
CA PHE A 108 -14.79 6.51 13.39
C PHE A 108 -13.91 6.74 14.61
N LEU A 109 -12.87 5.92 14.81
CA LEU A 109 -11.95 6.05 15.95
C LEU A 109 -11.19 7.38 15.92
N LYS A 110 -10.73 7.84 14.75
CA LYS A 110 -10.09 9.15 14.59
C LYS A 110 -11.02 10.32 14.90
N LYS A 111 -12.29 10.20 14.53
CA LYS A 111 -13.31 11.22 14.77
C LYS A 111 -13.90 11.21 16.17
N THR A 112 -13.63 10.19 16.96
CA THR A 112 -14.09 10.07 18.34
C THR A 112 -12.97 10.20 19.36
N LEU A 113 -11.85 9.51 19.19
CA LEU A 113 -10.76 9.43 20.17
C LEU A 113 -9.72 10.55 20.11
N SER A 114 -9.87 11.54 19.23
CA SER A 114 -8.90 12.65 19.16
C SER A 114 -8.74 13.35 20.51
N ILE A 115 -7.48 13.61 20.95
CA ILE A 115 -7.18 14.41 22.15
C ILE A 115 -7.71 15.83 22.01
N ALA A 116 -7.54 16.45 20.83
CA ALA A 116 -8.14 17.73 20.53
C ALA A 116 -9.64 17.59 20.27
N THR A 117 -10.43 18.56 20.74
CA THR A 117 -11.89 18.52 20.56
C THR A 117 -12.32 18.86 19.13
N ALA A 118 -11.57 19.72 18.44
CA ALA A 118 -11.93 20.20 17.08
C ALA A 118 -12.06 19.10 16.01
N PRO A 119 -11.24 18.02 15.96
CA PRO A 119 -11.43 16.96 14.99
C PRO A 119 -12.61 16.03 15.30
N ARG A 120 -13.10 15.99 16.54
CA ARG A 120 -14.23 15.13 16.93
C ARG A 120 -15.54 15.60 16.29
N TRP A 121 -16.46 14.69 16.14
CA TRP A 121 -17.83 15.08 15.79
C TRP A 121 -18.48 15.89 16.91
N HIS A 122 -19.20 16.95 16.53
CA HIS A 122 -19.91 17.84 17.45
C HIS A 122 -21.43 17.63 17.42
N GLU A 123 -21.89 16.70 16.58
CA GLU A 123 -23.31 16.37 16.41
C GLU A 123 -23.49 14.87 16.63
N MET A 124 -24.38 14.49 17.54
CA MET A 124 -24.65 13.08 17.84
C MET A 124 -25.18 12.32 16.62
N GLN A 125 -25.94 13.01 15.73
CA GLN A 125 -26.47 12.37 14.52
C GLN A 125 -25.35 11.81 13.63
N LYS A 126 -24.21 12.49 13.51
CA LYS A 126 -23.05 12.00 12.75
C LYS A 126 -22.45 10.72 13.33
N VAL A 127 -22.50 10.58 14.67
CA VAL A 127 -22.07 9.37 15.35
C VAL A 127 -23.02 8.22 15.07
N ILE A 128 -24.34 8.48 15.14
CA ILE A 128 -25.39 7.49 14.84
C ILE A 128 -25.26 7.02 13.39
N ASP A 129 -25.21 7.95 12.43
CA ASP A 129 -25.07 7.63 11.01
C ASP A 129 -23.84 6.78 10.73
N ALA A 130 -22.72 7.09 11.38
CA ALA A 130 -21.48 6.32 11.25
C ALA A 130 -21.56 4.93 11.89
N LEU A 131 -22.27 4.79 13.03
CA LEU A 131 -22.51 3.48 13.64
C LEU A 131 -23.44 2.61 12.78
N ASP A 132 -24.49 3.20 12.20
CA ASP A 132 -25.40 2.51 11.29
C ASP A 132 -24.65 2.01 10.04
N GLU A 133 -23.73 2.79 9.51
CA GLU A 133 -22.87 2.37 8.40
C GLU A 133 -21.94 1.24 8.83
N LEU A 134 -21.34 1.33 10.04
CA LEU A 134 -20.49 0.26 10.58
C LEU A 134 -21.26 -1.04 10.78
N ILE A 135 -22.51 -0.99 11.25
CA ILE A 135 -23.37 -2.17 11.41
C ILE A 135 -23.63 -2.82 10.06
N LYS A 136 -23.99 -2.05 9.03
CA LYS A 136 -24.19 -2.54 7.67
C LYS A 136 -22.93 -3.21 7.12
N LEU A 137 -21.75 -2.58 7.31
CA LEU A 137 -20.49 -3.10 6.85
C LEU A 137 -19.99 -4.30 7.66
N ALA A 138 -20.48 -4.50 8.88
CA ALA A 138 -20.15 -5.65 9.72
C ALA A 138 -20.95 -6.91 9.39
N ASP A 139 -21.91 -6.82 8.45
CA ASP A 139 -22.63 -8.00 7.98
C ASP A 139 -21.68 -8.91 7.19
N ILE A 140 -21.35 -10.06 7.80
CA ILE A 140 -20.42 -11.05 7.24
C ILE A 140 -21.02 -11.85 6.10
N ASN A 141 -22.31 -11.65 5.79
CA ASN A 141 -22.96 -12.34 4.66
C ASN A 141 -22.67 -11.64 3.31
N ASP A 142 -22.17 -10.42 3.34
CA ASP A 142 -21.76 -9.73 2.12
C ASP A 142 -20.52 -10.39 1.48
N VAL A 143 -20.60 -10.63 0.18
CA VAL A 143 -19.48 -11.13 -0.62
C VAL A 143 -18.61 -9.97 -1.08
N TYR A 144 -17.32 -10.02 -0.77
CA TYR A 144 -16.36 -8.96 -1.11
C TYR A 144 -14.98 -9.54 -1.43
N LEU A 145 -14.18 -8.74 -2.12
CA LEU A 145 -12.79 -9.08 -2.45
C LEU A 145 -11.88 -8.89 -1.23
N LEU A 146 -10.98 -9.83 -1.03
CA LEU A 146 -9.94 -9.74 -0.01
C LEU A 146 -8.82 -8.82 -0.49
N ASP A 147 -8.42 -7.89 0.37
CA ASP A 147 -7.29 -7.00 0.10
C ASP A 147 -5.98 -7.77 0.28
N SER A 148 -5.23 -7.94 -0.80
CA SER A 148 -3.90 -8.59 -0.77
C SER A 148 -2.75 -7.60 -0.87
N PHE A 149 -3.04 -6.29 -1.00
CA PHE A 149 -2.03 -5.28 -1.26
C PHE A 149 -1.29 -4.84 0.00
N GLN A 150 0.02 -5.16 0.05
CA GLN A 150 0.94 -4.67 1.06
C GLN A 150 2.10 -3.95 0.38
N TYR A 151 2.42 -2.74 0.83
CA TYR A 151 3.49 -1.96 0.24
C TYR A 151 4.16 -1.01 1.25
N ASN A 152 5.49 -0.97 1.21
CA ASN A 152 6.30 0.00 1.94
C ASN A 152 6.93 1.00 0.97
N SER A 153 6.47 2.24 1.01
CA SER A 153 6.90 3.31 0.11
C SER A 153 8.24 3.96 0.47
N ALA A 154 8.95 3.47 1.48
CA ALA A 154 10.15 4.14 2.01
C ALA A 154 11.30 4.31 1.00
N CYS A 155 11.37 3.45 -0.01
CA CYS A 155 12.45 3.44 -1.01
C CYS A 155 12.01 3.99 -2.38
N PHE A 156 10.80 4.54 -2.52
CA PHE A 156 10.34 5.06 -3.80
C PHE A 156 10.82 6.50 -4.01
N VAL A 157 11.46 6.75 -5.16
CA VAL A 157 12.06 8.05 -5.49
C VAL A 157 11.67 8.46 -6.91
N GLY A 158 11.36 9.75 -7.07
CA GLY A 158 11.06 10.37 -8.36
C GLY A 158 9.75 9.91 -9.00
N ARG A 159 9.68 9.99 -10.34
CA ARG A 159 8.57 9.50 -11.17
C ARG A 159 7.22 10.16 -10.89
N GLN A 160 7.23 11.42 -10.49
CA GLN A 160 5.99 12.14 -10.21
C GLN A 160 5.14 12.28 -11.48
N ASP A 161 5.77 12.58 -12.61
CA ASP A 161 5.09 12.71 -13.90
C ASP A 161 4.43 11.39 -14.34
N ASP A 162 5.14 10.25 -14.16
CA ASP A 162 4.59 8.92 -14.45
C ASP A 162 3.35 8.63 -13.57
N LEU A 163 3.38 9.02 -12.28
CA LEU A 163 2.24 8.83 -11.37
C LEU A 163 1.04 9.70 -11.75
N GLU A 164 1.28 10.93 -12.21
CA GLU A 164 0.23 11.83 -12.68
C GLU A 164 -0.38 11.31 -13.99
N GLU A 165 0.43 10.82 -14.92
CA GLU A 165 -0.03 10.22 -16.17
C GLU A 165 -0.91 8.97 -15.91
N ILE A 166 -0.50 8.07 -14.98
CA ILE A 166 -1.33 6.93 -14.57
C ILE A 166 -2.69 7.42 -14.04
N ASN A 167 -2.68 8.46 -13.20
CA ASN A 167 -3.90 9.00 -12.63
C ASN A 167 -4.85 9.59 -13.68
N GLU A 168 -4.31 10.33 -14.64
CA GLU A 168 -5.10 10.91 -15.75
C GLU A 168 -5.69 9.83 -16.66
N LEU A 169 -4.91 8.80 -16.98
CA LEU A 169 -5.37 7.71 -17.83
C LEU A 169 -6.42 6.84 -17.13
N LEU A 170 -6.22 6.47 -15.86
CA LEU A 170 -7.19 5.69 -15.09
C LEU A 170 -8.47 6.48 -14.76
N ALA A 171 -8.43 7.81 -14.76
CA ALA A 171 -9.64 8.61 -14.63
C ALA A 171 -10.59 8.42 -15.82
N LYS A 172 -10.04 8.21 -17.01
CA LYS A 172 -10.78 8.10 -18.29
C LYS A 172 -10.97 6.64 -18.72
N ASN A 173 -10.03 5.77 -18.40
CA ASN A 173 -9.97 4.38 -18.85
C ASN A 173 -10.08 3.41 -17.66
N GLN A 174 -10.45 2.20 -17.96
CA GLN A 174 -10.50 1.11 -16.98
C GLN A 174 -9.12 0.49 -16.76
N LEU A 175 -8.27 0.52 -17.76
CA LEU A 175 -7.03 -0.23 -17.85
C LEU A 175 -5.89 0.66 -18.32
N VAL A 176 -4.71 0.49 -17.71
CA VAL A 176 -3.44 1.08 -18.15
C VAL A 176 -2.34 0.03 -18.09
N PHE A 177 -1.63 -0.14 -19.21
CA PHE A 177 -0.40 -0.92 -19.25
C PHE A 177 0.82 -0.08 -18.88
N LEU A 178 1.69 -0.60 -18.05
CA LEU A 178 3.02 -0.06 -17.77
C LEU A 178 4.06 -0.93 -18.49
N SER A 179 4.57 -0.48 -19.62
CA SER A 179 5.56 -1.23 -20.38
C SER A 179 6.98 -0.70 -20.15
N GLY A 180 7.97 -1.55 -20.33
CA GLY A 180 9.38 -1.18 -20.21
C GLY A 180 10.27 -2.38 -19.95
N ILE A 181 11.58 -2.16 -19.95
CA ILE A 181 12.55 -3.23 -19.71
C ILE A 181 12.43 -3.82 -18.28
N GLY A 182 12.95 -5.05 -18.10
CA GLY A 182 13.00 -5.69 -16.77
C GLY A 182 13.81 -4.85 -15.78
N GLY A 183 13.38 -4.73 -14.53
CA GLY A 183 14.10 -4.01 -13.49
C GLY A 183 14.06 -2.48 -13.57
N ILE A 184 13.27 -1.86 -14.48
CA ILE A 184 13.18 -0.40 -14.58
C ILE A 184 12.25 0.22 -13.52
N GLY A 185 11.55 -0.58 -12.73
CA GLY A 185 10.69 -0.10 -11.64
C GLY A 185 9.20 -0.01 -11.97
N LYS A 186 8.69 -0.73 -12.98
CA LYS A 186 7.26 -0.76 -13.33
C LYS A 186 6.37 -1.21 -12.16
N THR A 187 6.72 -2.33 -11.54
CA THR A 187 6.00 -2.89 -10.40
C THR A 187 5.99 -1.94 -9.22
N GLU A 188 7.13 -1.31 -8.92
CA GLU A 188 7.22 -0.32 -7.85
C GLU A 188 6.39 0.94 -8.14
N LEU A 189 6.37 1.39 -9.41
CA LEU A 189 5.54 2.50 -9.85
C LEU A 189 4.04 2.18 -9.68
N ALA A 190 3.61 1.00 -10.11
CA ALA A 190 2.22 0.53 -9.95
C ALA A 190 1.82 0.45 -8.46
N LYS A 191 2.68 -0.14 -7.62
CA LYS A 191 2.46 -0.24 -6.18
C LYS A 191 2.41 1.13 -5.51
N GLN A 192 3.31 2.05 -5.88
CA GLN A 192 3.32 3.42 -5.33
C GLN A 192 2.06 4.19 -5.70
N TYR A 193 1.59 4.05 -6.95
CA TYR A 193 0.32 4.64 -7.36
C TYR A 193 -0.85 4.09 -6.53
N ALA A 194 -0.94 2.77 -6.40
CA ALA A 194 -1.98 2.14 -5.59
C ALA A 194 -1.94 2.59 -4.13
N TYR A 195 -0.75 2.70 -3.54
CA TYR A 195 -0.56 3.19 -2.17
C TYR A 195 -1.06 4.63 -2.01
N ARG A 196 -0.67 5.54 -2.89
CA ARG A 196 -1.09 6.96 -2.82
C ARG A 196 -2.59 7.14 -2.99
N HIS A 197 -3.22 6.33 -3.84
CA HIS A 197 -4.65 6.42 -4.16
C HIS A 197 -5.50 5.37 -3.43
N ARG A 198 -4.93 4.71 -2.42
CA ARG A 198 -5.59 3.62 -1.67
C ARG A 198 -6.97 4.00 -1.13
N ALA A 199 -7.14 5.25 -0.68
CA ALA A 199 -8.39 5.73 -0.12
C ALA A 199 -9.54 5.87 -1.14
N GLN A 200 -9.24 5.88 -2.44
CA GLN A 200 -10.23 6.01 -3.51
C GLN A 200 -10.89 4.67 -3.90
N TYR A 201 -10.36 3.54 -3.40
CA TYR A 201 -10.78 2.19 -3.77
C TYR A 201 -11.18 1.39 -2.54
N ASP A 202 -12.25 0.61 -2.65
CA ASP A 202 -12.71 -0.24 -1.55
C ASP A 202 -11.69 -1.34 -1.26
N THR A 203 -11.16 -1.97 -2.31
CA THR A 203 -10.18 -3.05 -2.22
C THR A 203 -9.07 -2.82 -3.24
N VAL A 204 -7.85 -3.22 -2.91
CA VAL A 204 -6.72 -3.29 -3.84
C VAL A 204 -6.16 -4.71 -3.82
N VAL A 205 -6.16 -5.36 -4.98
CA VAL A 205 -5.59 -6.69 -5.15
C VAL A 205 -4.29 -6.58 -5.93
N PHE A 206 -3.25 -7.25 -5.46
CA PHE A 206 -1.99 -7.41 -6.18
C PHE A 206 -1.86 -8.88 -6.57
N ALA A 207 -1.78 -9.16 -7.86
CA ALA A 207 -1.70 -10.51 -8.40
C ALA A 207 -0.54 -10.61 -9.41
N VAL A 208 0.16 -11.74 -9.40
CA VAL A 208 1.29 -12.01 -10.29
C VAL A 208 0.85 -12.97 -11.39
N TYR A 209 0.98 -12.54 -12.65
CA TYR A 209 0.69 -13.41 -13.78
C TYR A 209 1.81 -14.42 -13.99
N GLU A 210 1.49 -15.69 -13.83
CA GLU A 210 2.45 -16.78 -14.01
C GLU A 210 2.15 -17.68 -15.22
N LYS A 211 0.90 -18.08 -15.42
CA LYS A 211 0.50 -19.06 -16.44
C LYS A 211 -0.60 -18.54 -17.37
N ASN A 212 -1.75 -18.20 -16.82
CA ASN A 212 -2.92 -17.70 -17.53
C ASN A 212 -3.82 -16.92 -16.57
N ILE A 213 -4.79 -16.18 -17.13
CA ILE A 213 -5.77 -15.38 -16.37
C ILE A 213 -6.66 -16.30 -15.51
N GLU A 214 -7.03 -17.48 -15.97
CA GLU A 214 -7.81 -18.44 -15.20
C GLU A 214 -7.11 -18.76 -13.87
N SER A 215 -5.83 -19.14 -13.90
CA SER A 215 -5.06 -19.43 -12.68
C SER A 215 -4.87 -18.19 -11.80
N LEU A 216 -4.62 -17.03 -12.40
CA LEU A 216 -4.48 -15.77 -11.66
C LEU A 216 -5.74 -15.44 -10.86
N VAL A 217 -6.92 -15.48 -11.50
CA VAL A 217 -8.20 -15.21 -10.82
C VAL A 217 -8.49 -16.26 -9.76
N ARG A 218 -8.22 -17.52 -10.07
CA ARG A 218 -8.48 -18.65 -9.18
C ARG A 218 -7.63 -18.62 -7.91
N ASP A 219 -6.34 -18.37 -8.08
CA ASP A 219 -5.34 -18.59 -7.02
C ASP A 219 -4.93 -17.30 -6.31
N GLU A 220 -4.87 -16.17 -7.03
CA GLU A 220 -4.36 -14.89 -6.50
C GLU A 220 -5.47 -13.92 -6.05
N ILE A 221 -6.67 -13.96 -6.67
CA ILE A 221 -7.76 -13.08 -6.28
C ILE A 221 -8.60 -13.74 -5.20
N GLY A 222 -8.42 -13.31 -3.94
CA GLY A 222 -9.22 -13.78 -2.81
C GLY A 222 -10.60 -13.14 -2.78
N ILE A 223 -11.64 -13.96 -2.57
CA ILE A 223 -13.02 -13.52 -2.33
C ILE A 223 -13.48 -14.19 -1.05
N ASN A 224 -14.04 -13.41 -0.09
CA ASN A 224 -14.54 -13.99 1.14
C ASN A 224 -15.70 -14.95 0.84
N GLN A 225 -15.87 -16.00 1.65
CA GLN A 225 -16.93 -16.99 1.56
C GLN A 225 -16.98 -17.78 0.22
N ILE A 226 -16.04 -17.55 -0.69
CA ILE A 226 -15.94 -18.30 -1.94
C ILE A 226 -14.68 -19.14 -1.91
N SER A 227 -14.84 -20.43 -1.68
CA SER A 227 -13.81 -21.46 -1.82
C SER A 227 -14.25 -22.47 -2.89
N ARG A 228 -13.28 -23.18 -3.47
CA ARG A 228 -13.59 -24.25 -4.42
C ARG A 228 -14.32 -25.38 -3.71
N GLU A 229 -15.42 -25.88 -4.32
CA GLU A 229 -16.17 -27.02 -3.84
C GLU A 229 -15.48 -28.34 -4.26
N GLU A 230 -15.70 -29.44 -3.52
CA GLU A 230 -15.00 -30.71 -3.73
C GLU A 230 -15.15 -31.26 -5.16
N ASP A 231 -16.34 -31.15 -5.74
CA ASP A 231 -16.64 -31.65 -7.09
C ASP A 231 -16.56 -30.56 -8.19
N GLU A 232 -16.15 -29.33 -7.86
CA GLU A 232 -16.11 -28.21 -8.80
C GLU A 232 -14.86 -28.27 -9.67
N THR A 233 -15.02 -28.10 -11.00
CA THR A 233 -13.88 -27.98 -11.91
C THR A 233 -13.16 -26.64 -11.71
N GLU A 234 -11.87 -26.56 -12.08
CA GLU A 234 -11.11 -25.31 -12.03
C GLU A 234 -11.78 -24.21 -12.84
N ARG A 235 -12.27 -24.56 -14.01
CA ARG A 235 -12.97 -23.63 -14.92
C ARG A 235 -14.29 -23.12 -14.36
N ASP A 236 -15.06 -23.96 -13.66
CA ASP A 236 -16.32 -23.52 -13.06
C ASP A 236 -16.07 -22.62 -11.83
N TYR A 237 -15.06 -22.95 -11.04
CA TYR A 237 -14.61 -22.08 -9.94
C TYR A 237 -14.14 -20.71 -10.45
N PHE A 238 -13.37 -20.67 -11.53
CA PHE A 238 -12.99 -19.42 -12.20
C PHE A 238 -14.22 -18.62 -12.63
N LYS A 239 -15.17 -19.25 -13.35
CA LYS A 239 -16.40 -18.57 -13.80
C LYS A 239 -17.20 -18.00 -12.64
N ARG A 240 -17.34 -18.75 -11.55
CA ARG A 240 -18.04 -18.30 -10.34
C ARG A 240 -17.36 -17.08 -9.71
N LYS A 241 -16.03 -17.06 -9.64
CA LYS A 241 -15.29 -15.89 -9.20
C LYS A 241 -15.50 -14.67 -10.12
N ILE A 242 -15.46 -14.85 -11.43
CA ILE A 242 -15.72 -13.80 -12.42
C ILE A 242 -17.13 -13.19 -12.24
N GLU A 243 -18.15 -14.00 -12.00
CA GLU A 243 -19.52 -13.48 -11.78
C GLU A 243 -19.58 -12.59 -10.53
N VAL A 244 -18.84 -12.94 -9.49
CA VAL A 244 -18.72 -12.09 -8.28
C VAL A 244 -17.95 -10.81 -8.59
N LEU A 245 -16.84 -10.89 -9.32
CA LEU A 245 -16.06 -9.72 -9.73
C LEU A 245 -16.89 -8.73 -10.56
N LYS A 246 -17.78 -9.23 -11.42
CA LYS A 246 -18.71 -8.38 -12.19
C LYS A 246 -19.72 -7.62 -11.33
N GLN A 247 -20.04 -8.14 -10.15
CA GLN A 247 -20.98 -7.54 -9.20
C GLN A 247 -20.26 -6.66 -8.14
N ALA A 248 -18.94 -6.75 -8.04
CA ALA A 248 -18.17 -6.02 -7.05
C ALA A 248 -18.19 -4.50 -7.31
N ALA A 249 -18.25 -3.72 -6.24
CA ALA A 249 -18.12 -2.27 -6.32
C ALA A 249 -16.65 -1.90 -6.51
N THR A 250 -16.30 -1.34 -7.67
CA THR A 250 -15.02 -0.69 -8.03
C THR A 250 -13.75 -1.14 -7.28
N PRO A 251 -13.34 -2.41 -7.33
CA PRO A 251 -12.02 -2.81 -6.87
C PRO A 251 -10.94 -2.26 -7.81
N LYS A 252 -9.70 -2.16 -7.30
CA LYS A 252 -8.53 -1.87 -8.10
C LYS A 252 -7.62 -3.08 -8.09
N ASP A 253 -7.37 -3.63 -9.27
CA ASP A 253 -6.49 -4.76 -9.42
C ASP A 253 -5.15 -4.33 -10.01
N LEU A 254 -4.06 -4.79 -9.41
CA LEU A 254 -2.71 -4.67 -9.95
C LEU A 254 -2.29 -6.05 -10.44
N ILE A 255 -2.05 -6.17 -11.74
CA ILE A 255 -1.51 -7.40 -12.33
C ILE A 255 -0.05 -7.15 -12.69
N ASP A 256 0.83 -7.93 -12.11
CA ASP A 256 2.27 -7.83 -12.35
C ASP A 256 2.74 -8.90 -13.34
N ASN A 257 3.72 -8.52 -14.17
CA ASN A 257 4.46 -9.42 -15.03
C ASN A 257 3.64 -10.10 -16.15
N PHE A 258 2.69 -9.38 -16.78
CA PHE A 258 1.92 -9.87 -17.92
C PHE A 258 2.74 -9.77 -19.22
N ASP A 259 3.60 -10.75 -19.49
CA ASP A 259 4.57 -10.75 -20.59
C ASP A 259 4.17 -11.68 -21.75
N VAL A 260 2.90 -11.97 -21.91
CA VAL A 260 2.34 -12.77 -23.04
C VAL A 260 1.68 -11.87 -24.07
N ASP A 261 1.53 -12.36 -25.31
CA ASP A 261 0.92 -11.58 -26.40
C ASP A 261 -0.61 -11.60 -26.32
N ALA A 262 -1.18 -12.69 -25.82
CA ALA A 262 -2.62 -12.84 -25.63
C ALA A 262 -2.93 -13.88 -24.55
N ASP A 263 -4.09 -13.76 -23.94
CA ASP A 263 -4.69 -14.75 -23.05
C ASP A 263 -6.20 -14.81 -23.34
N GLU A 264 -6.75 -16.00 -23.49
CA GLU A 264 -8.15 -16.20 -23.91
C GLU A 264 -9.18 -15.63 -22.92
N ASP A 265 -8.82 -15.52 -21.64
CA ASP A 265 -9.69 -15.00 -20.57
C ASP A 265 -9.45 -13.51 -20.26
N LEU A 266 -8.55 -12.83 -20.97
CA LEU A 266 -8.20 -11.44 -20.72
C LEU A 266 -9.43 -10.52 -20.85
N GLU A 267 -10.19 -10.66 -21.94
CA GLU A 267 -11.41 -9.90 -22.17
C GLU A 267 -12.49 -10.21 -21.12
N THR A 268 -12.54 -11.45 -20.64
CA THR A 268 -13.46 -11.87 -19.58
C THR A 268 -13.15 -11.14 -18.27
N LEU A 269 -11.87 -10.98 -17.93
CA LEU A 269 -11.44 -10.23 -16.77
C LEU A 269 -11.70 -8.73 -16.92
N PHE A 270 -11.43 -8.16 -18.09
CA PHE A 270 -11.65 -6.74 -18.36
C PHE A 270 -13.14 -6.35 -18.45
N ALA A 271 -14.03 -7.32 -18.62
CA ALA A 271 -15.47 -7.09 -18.51
C ALA A 271 -15.95 -6.85 -17.07
N CYS A 272 -15.09 -7.09 -16.06
CA CYS A 272 -15.41 -6.78 -14.66
C CYS A 272 -15.25 -5.27 -14.42
N PRO A 273 -16.07 -4.64 -13.55
CA PRO A 273 -16.03 -3.18 -13.29
C PRO A 273 -14.85 -2.78 -12.39
N CYS A 274 -13.66 -3.29 -12.69
CA CYS A 274 -12.42 -3.07 -11.95
C CYS A 274 -11.54 -2.05 -12.69
N LYS A 275 -10.63 -1.39 -11.97
CA LYS A 275 -9.57 -0.59 -12.56
C LYS A 275 -8.28 -1.41 -12.55
N PHE A 276 -7.63 -1.57 -13.70
CA PHE A 276 -6.43 -2.38 -13.84
C PHE A 276 -5.18 -1.56 -14.11
N ILE A 277 -4.09 -1.90 -13.42
CA ILE A 277 -2.74 -1.49 -13.81
C ILE A 277 -1.96 -2.78 -14.09
N ILE A 278 -1.46 -2.94 -15.29
CA ILE A 278 -0.78 -4.14 -15.73
C ILE A 278 0.64 -3.82 -16.11
N THR A 279 1.62 -4.48 -15.47
CA THR A 279 3.02 -4.33 -15.85
C THR A 279 3.41 -5.37 -16.88
N THR A 280 4.18 -4.95 -17.90
CA THR A 280 4.58 -5.82 -19.00
C THR A 280 5.92 -5.40 -19.61
N ARG A 281 6.58 -6.29 -20.32
CA ARG A 281 7.72 -6.00 -21.22
C ARG A 281 7.29 -5.89 -22.68
N LYS A 282 6.03 -6.22 -22.96
CA LYS A 282 5.45 -6.21 -24.32
C LYS A 282 4.89 -4.83 -24.67
N ASP A 283 4.58 -4.64 -25.94
CA ASP A 283 3.90 -3.46 -26.46
C ASP A 283 2.47 -3.83 -26.82
N PHE A 284 1.51 -3.20 -26.17
CA PHE A 284 0.07 -3.44 -26.32
C PHE A 284 -0.64 -2.30 -27.05
N ARG A 285 0.07 -1.29 -27.58
CA ARG A 285 -0.54 -0.16 -28.28
C ARG A 285 -1.31 -0.59 -29.53
N ASP A 286 -0.86 -1.64 -30.19
CA ASP A 286 -1.53 -2.18 -31.38
C ASP A 286 -2.92 -2.79 -31.07
N TYR A 287 -3.21 -3.03 -29.80
CA TYR A 287 -4.49 -3.55 -29.29
C TYR A 287 -5.46 -2.46 -28.80
N ASN A 288 -5.18 -1.18 -29.07
CA ASN A 288 -5.94 -0.02 -28.60
C ASN A 288 -6.04 0.12 -27.06
N TYR A 289 -5.07 -0.40 -26.33
CA TYR A 289 -4.96 -0.17 -24.89
C TYR A 289 -4.06 1.03 -24.59
N GLU A 290 -4.42 1.79 -23.55
CA GLU A 290 -3.58 2.86 -23.04
C GLU A 290 -2.31 2.28 -22.39
N GLN A 291 -1.16 2.81 -22.79
CA GLN A 291 0.12 2.30 -22.36
C GLN A 291 1.11 3.42 -22.05
N ILE A 292 1.67 3.38 -20.85
CA ILE A 292 2.79 4.23 -20.43
C ILE A 292 4.09 3.45 -20.64
N ASN A 293 5.03 4.07 -21.32
CA ASN A 293 6.36 3.50 -21.48
C ASN A 293 7.26 3.97 -20.32
N VAL A 294 7.39 3.15 -19.31
CA VAL A 294 8.24 3.42 -18.13
C VAL A 294 9.71 3.35 -18.56
N ASP A 295 10.36 4.49 -18.62
CA ASP A 295 11.77 4.63 -18.98
C ASP A 295 12.63 4.88 -17.71
N ARG A 296 13.94 5.06 -17.90
CA ARG A 296 14.90 5.40 -16.85
C ARG A 296 14.54 6.73 -16.16
N ILE A 297 14.92 6.85 -14.90
CA ILE A 297 14.88 8.14 -14.19
C ILE A 297 15.92 9.06 -14.85
N LYS A 298 15.47 10.19 -15.40
CA LYS A 298 16.35 11.11 -16.16
C LYS A 298 17.18 11.99 -15.23
N ASP A 299 16.61 12.41 -14.11
CA ASP A 299 17.29 13.28 -13.17
C ASP A 299 18.33 12.49 -12.37
N ILE A 300 19.59 12.88 -12.52
CA ILE A 300 20.71 12.26 -11.82
C ILE A 300 20.59 12.42 -10.30
N GLN A 301 19.97 13.49 -9.82
CA GLN A 301 19.80 13.70 -8.39
C GLN A 301 18.76 12.73 -7.80
N GLU A 302 17.69 12.46 -8.51
CA GLU A 302 16.69 11.46 -8.10
C GLU A 302 17.29 10.06 -8.04
N ILE A 303 18.06 9.66 -9.06
CA ILE A 303 18.67 8.32 -9.07
C ILE A 303 19.80 8.20 -8.02
N LEU A 304 20.51 9.29 -7.71
CA LEU A 304 21.44 9.33 -6.57
C LEU A 304 20.69 9.18 -5.23
N ASN A 305 19.55 9.81 -5.07
CA ASN A 305 18.70 9.64 -3.88
C ASN A 305 18.28 8.19 -3.72
N LEU A 306 17.90 7.52 -4.83
CA LEU A 306 17.62 6.08 -4.83
C LEU A 306 18.84 5.28 -4.35
N PHE A 307 20.03 5.54 -4.90
CA PHE A 307 21.27 4.91 -4.48
C PHE A 307 21.52 5.06 -2.97
N TYR A 308 21.42 6.30 -2.44
CA TYR A 308 21.64 6.57 -1.02
C TYR A 308 20.61 5.92 -0.10
N THR A 309 19.39 5.72 -0.56
CA THR A 309 18.36 5.00 0.20
C THR A 309 18.80 3.56 0.54
N TYR A 310 19.60 2.94 -0.34
CA TYR A 310 20.07 1.57 -0.14
C TYR A 310 21.44 1.45 0.53
N THR A 311 22.33 2.45 0.42
CA THR A 311 23.65 2.37 1.04
C THR A 311 23.69 2.84 2.47
N SER A 312 23.05 3.97 2.80
CA SER A 312 23.14 4.66 4.10
C SER A 312 24.57 4.96 4.55
N ILE A 313 25.57 4.93 3.63
CA ILE A 313 26.97 5.19 3.91
C ILE A 313 27.29 6.63 3.47
N PRO A 314 28.00 7.41 4.28
CA PRO A 314 28.51 8.70 3.85
C PRO A 314 29.71 8.51 2.90
N TYR A 315 29.66 9.15 1.75
CA TYR A 315 30.71 9.14 0.74
C TYR A 315 31.43 10.49 0.67
N THR A 316 32.73 10.48 0.39
CA THR A 316 33.52 11.68 0.08
C THR A 316 33.14 12.25 -1.29
N GLU A 317 33.51 13.51 -1.58
CA GLU A 317 33.21 14.11 -2.90
C GLU A 317 33.74 13.30 -4.09
N LYS A 318 34.93 12.68 -3.95
CA LYS A 318 35.51 11.82 -4.98
C LYS A 318 34.73 10.53 -5.19
N GLU A 319 34.27 9.91 -4.10
CA GLU A 319 33.45 8.69 -4.14
C GLU A 319 32.06 9.00 -4.73
N VAL A 320 31.48 10.16 -4.42
CA VAL A 320 30.21 10.60 -5.03
C VAL A 320 30.35 10.75 -6.54
N GLU A 321 31.47 11.26 -7.02
CA GLU A 321 31.72 11.36 -8.47
C GLU A 321 31.87 9.98 -9.11
N ALA A 322 32.54 9.03 -8.45
CA ALA A 322 32.61 7.65 -8.92
C ALA A 322 31.25 6.95 -8.91
N VAL A 323 30.39 7.22 -7.92
CA VAL A 323 29.00 6.76 -7.89
C VAL A 323 28.20 7.33 -9.09
N ARG A 324 28.36 8.61 -9.41
CA ARG A 324 27.73 9.21 -10.61
C ARG A 324 28.17 8.49 -11.89
N GLN A 325 29.46 8.23 -12.05
CA GLN A 325 30.00 7.51 -13.19
C GLN A 325 29.46 6.07 -13.29
N LEU A 326 29.32 5.39 -12.15
CA LEU A 326 28.68 4.06 -12.10
C LEU A 326 27.21 4.13 -12.54
N ILE A 327 26.46 5.09 -12.04
CA ILE A 327 25.05 5.30 -12.38
C ILE A 327 24.88 5.60 -13.88
N GLU A 328 25.70 6.49 -14.43
CA GLU A 328 25.73 6.81 -15.86
C GLU A 328 26.11 5.59 -16.70
N TYR A 329 27.11 4.83 -16.25
CA TYR A 329 27.57 3.63 -16.94
C TYR A 329 26.46 2.56 -17.08
N VAL A 330 25.65 2.38 -16.04
CA VAL A 330 24.49 1.48 -16.07
C VAL A 330 23.22 2.15 -16.62
N GLU A 331 23.36 3.29 -17.28
CA GLU A 331 22.28 4.04 -17.94
C GLU A 331 21.09 4.33 -17.03
N HIS A 332 21.30 4.63 -15.76
CA HIS A 332 20.25 4.91 -14.77
C HIS A 332 19.26 3.75 -14.57
N HIS A 333 19.66 2.51 -14.83
CA HIS A 333 18.81 1.35 -14.65
C HIS A 333 18.56 1.07 -13.16
N THR A 334 17.35 1.30 -12.68
CA THR A 334 17.01 1.37 -11.25
C THR A 334 17.41 0.12 -10.46
N MET A 335 17.10 -1.08 -10.96
CA MET A 335 17.50 -2.33 -10.28
C MET A 335 19.03 -2.49 -10.23
N THR A 336 19.74 -2.11 -11.28
CA THR A 336 21.22 -2.20 -11.30
C THR A 336 21.82 -1.20 -10.31
N VAL A 337 21.27 0.02 -10.22
CA VAL A 337 21.69 1.03 -9.24
C VAL A 337 21.45 0.54 -7.80
N GLU A 338 20.29 -0.06 -7.53
CA GLU A 338 19.99 -0.70 -6.23
C GLU A 338 21.01 -1.79 -5.88
N LEU A 339 21.33 -2.67 -6.84
CA LEU A 339 22.31 -3.76 -6.64
C LEU A 339 23.72 -3.22 -6.39
N ILE A 340 24.14 -2.19 -7.15
CA ILE A 340 25.43 -1.50 -6.91
C ILE A 340 25.46 -0.93 -5.50
N ALA A 341 24.38 -0.24 -5.09
CA ALA A 341 24.28 0.36 -3.76
C ALA A 341 24.39 -0.71 -2.65
N LYS A 342 23.65 -1.80 -2.78
CA LYS A 342 23.69 -2.91 -1.83
C LYS A 342 25.06 -3.62 -1.82
N TYR A 343 25.68 -3.77 -2.98
CA TYR A 343 27.00 -4.35 -3.10
C TYR A 343 28.06 -3.51 -2.36
N LEU A 344 28.11 -2.20 -2.64
CA LEU A 344 29.03 -1.29 -1.97
C LEU A 344 28.80 -1.21 -0.45
N ARG A 345 27.54 -1.32 -0.01
CA ARG A 345 27.21 -1.36 1.42
C ARG A 345 27.75 -2.62 2.11
N ASN A 346 27.74 -3.75 1.43
CA ASN A 346 28.09 -5.06 2.01
C ASN A 346 29.56 -5.45 1.78
N THR A 347 30.33 -4.63 1.05
CA THR A 347 31.74 -4.88 0.75
C THR A 347 32.59 -3.69 1.17
N GLU A 348 33.91 -3.92 1.36
CA GLU A 348 34.87 -2.85 1.63
C GLU A 348 35.44 -2.22 0.34
N ILE A 349 34.77 -2.47 -0.81
CA ILE A 349 35.23 -1.96 -2.11
C ILE A 349 34.75 -0.52 -2.26
N SER A 350 35.65 0.38 -2.65
CA SER A 350 35.27 1.76 -2.95
C SER A 350 34.55 1.88 -4.31
N PRO A 351 33.70 2.90 -4.50
CA PRO A 351 33.02 3.14 -5.77
C PRO A 351 33.98 3.26 -6.96
N GLU A 352 35.17 3.87 -6.76
CA GLU A 352 36.17 4.02 -7.82
C GLU A 352 36.72 2.67 -8.27
N ILE A 353 37.03 1.76 -7.32
CA ILE A 353 37.53 0.43 -7.63
C ILE A 353 36.45 -0.37 -8.39
N LEU A 354 35.20 -0.25 -7.97
CA LEU A 354 34.11 -0.91 -8.67
C LEU A 354 33.93 -0.38 -10.09
N TYR A 355 34.00 0.95 -10.28
CA TYR A 355 33.93 1.57 -11.60
C TYR A 355 35.05 1.09 -12.54
N GLN A 356 36.27 1.01 -12.06
CA GLN A 356 37.40 0.48 -12.83
C GLN A 356 37.18 -0.97 -13.26
N LYS A 357 36.65 -1.82 -12.37
CA LYS A 357 36.31 -3.20 -12.70
C LYS A 357 35.26 -3.31 -13.82
N PHE A 358 34.27 -2.42 -13.84
CA PHE A 358 33.28 -2.37 -14.93
C PHE A 358 33.96 -2.02 -16.27
N LEU A 359 34.87 -1.02 -16.27
CA LEU A 359 35.60 -0.60 -17.47
C LEU A 359 36.54 -1.72 -18.00
N GLU A 360 37.25 -2.39 -17.11
CA GLU A 360 38.18 -3.47 -17.47
C GLU A 360 37.47 -4.68 -18.13
N LYS A 361 36.34 -5.08 -17.59
CA LYS A 361 35.59 -6.28 -18.06
C LYS A 361 34.93 -6.06 -19.43
N ASP A 362 34.54 -4.83 -19.76
CA ASP A 362 34.00 -4.49 -21.08
C ASP A 362 35.09 -4.24 -22.14
N GLY A 363 36.37 -4.33 -21.78
CA GLY A 363 37.50 -4.05 -22.67
C GLY A 363 37.57 -2.56 -23.09
N VAL A 364 36.89 -1.68 -22.35
CA VAL A 364 36.85 -0.24 -22.63
C VAL A 364 37.98 0.43 -21.85
N THR A 365 39.06 0.73 -22.56
CA THR A 365 40.20 1.46 -22.00
C THR A 365 40.08 2.98 -22.16
N ASN A 366 38.99 3.50 -22.74
CA ASN A 366 38.83 4.92 -23.04
C ASN A 366 37.36 5.41 -22.95
N THR A 367 37.12 6.47 -22.21
CA THR A 367 35.85 7.16 -21.99
C THR A 367 35.14 7.66 -23.28
N GLN A 368 35.85 7.79 -24.41
CA GLN A 368 35.28 8.23 -25.68
C GLN A 368 34.44 7.13 -26.39
N GLU A 369 34.70 5.86 -26.17
CA GLU A 369 33.93 4.77 -26.82
C GLU A 369 32.57 4.51 -26.12
N VAL A 370 32.40 4.88 -24.87
CA VAL A 370 31.15 4.76 -24.12
C VAL A 370 30.03 5.59 -24.78
N GLN A 371 30.36 6.77 -25.30
CA GLN A 371 29.37 7.66 -25.97
C GLN A 371 28.84 7.12 -27.30
N ILE A 372 29.54 6.25 -27.99
CA ILE A 372 29.16 5.71 -29.32
C ILE A 372 28.16 4.57 -29.19
N ARG A 373 28.15 3.82 -28.07
CA ARG A 373 27.22 2.70 -27.82
C ARG A 373 25.81 3.12 -27.41
N GLN A 374 25.58 4.38 -27.04
CA GLN A 374 24.29 4.91 -26.58
C GLN A 374 23.17 4.96 -27.66
N ARG A 375 23.42 4.60 -28.89
CA ARG A 375 22.48 4.78 -30.01
C ARG A 375 21.79 3.52 -30.55
N LYS A 376 21.94 2.34 -29.92
CA LYS A 376 21.35 1.10 -30.47
C LYS A 376 20.23 0.52 -29.59
N ASP A 377 19.15 0.18 -30.26
CA ASP A 377 17.91 -0.55 -29.97
C ASP A 377 17.64 -1.19 -28.59
N ARG A 378 16.32 -1.20 -28.20
CA ARG A 378 15.77 -1.84 -26.98
C ARG A 378 16.30 -3.25 -26.67
N LYS A 379 16.57 -4.06 -27.70
CA LYS A 379 17.10 -5.43 -27.54
C LYS A 379 18.54 -5.43 -27.02
N LEU A 380 19.38 -4.54 -27.49
CA LEU A 380 20.75 -4.33 -27.01
C LEU A 380 20.80 -3.79 -25.57
N ARG A 381 19.83 -3.00 -25.13
CA ARG A 381 19.74 -2.49 -23.75
C ARG A 381 19.45 -3.60 -22.74
N SER A 382 18.61 -4.58 -23.07
CA SER A 382 18.35 -5.75 -22.25
C SER A 382 19.59 -6.64 -22.09
N GLU A 383 20.38 -6.79 -23.15
CA GLU A 383 21.64 -7.54 -23.13
C GLU A 383 22.72 -6.81 -22.31
N SER A 384 22.76 -5.48 -22.35
CA SER A 384 23.65 -4.65 -21.53
C SER A 384 23.37 -4.79 -20.04
N VAL A 385 22.10 -4.71 -19.63
CA VAL A 385 21.70 -4.91 -18.22
C VAL A 385 22.11 -6.28 -17.71
N ASN A 386 21.90 -7.33 -18.51
CA ASN A 386 22.31 -8.69 -18.15
C ASN A 386 23.84 -8.84 -18.02
N SER A 387 24.63 -8.13 -18.83
CA SER A 387 26.08 -8.11 -18.70
C SER A 387 26.55 -7.41 -17.42
N HIS A 388 25.93 -6.28 -17.09
CA HIS A 388 26.21 -5.55 -15.84
C HIS A 388 25.85 -6.37 -14.59
N LEU A 389 24.69 -7.06 -14.62
CA LEU A 389 24.32 -7.99 -13.55
C LEU A 389 25.34 -9.13 -13.41
N LYS A 390 25.79 -9.73 -14.52
CA LYS A 390 26.84 -10.76 -14.50
C LYS A 390 28.13 -10.25 -13.87
N ILE A 391 28.51 -8.98 -14.11
CA ILE A 391 29.71 -8.40 -13.48
C ILE A 391 29.54 -8.33 -11.96
N LEU A 392 28.37 -7.92 -11.47
CA LEU A 392 28.10 -7.83 -10.03
C LEU A 392 28.04 -9.21 -9.36
N PHE A 393 27.49 -10.22 -10.04
CA PHE A 393 27.38 -11.58 -9.50
C PHE A 393 28.61 -12.47 -9.75
N ASP A 394 29.44 -12.16 -10.75
CA ASP A 394 30.61 -12.96 -11.15
C ASP A 394 31.91 -12.51 -10.45
N ILE A 395 31.82 -11.52 -9.56
CA ILE A 395 32.94 -11.17 -8.69
C ILE A 395 33.06 -12.28 -7.66
N SER A 396 33.94 -13.24 -7.94
CA SER A 396 34.32 -14.39 -7.14
C SER A 396 34.84 -14.00 -5.76
N GLY A 397 33.96 -13.69 -4.87
CA GLY A 397 34.23 -13.29 -3.49
C GLY A 397 33.09 -13.60 -2.53
N PHE A 398 31.97 -14.10 -3.04
CA PHE A 398 30.93 -14.64 -2.17
C PHE A 398 31.38 -16.02 -1.66
N ASP A 399 31.34 -16.20 -0.34
CA ASP A 399 31.52 -17.50 0.29
C ASP A 399 30.46 -18.47 -0.25
N VAL A 400 30.78 -19.77 -0.25
CA VAL A 400 29.96 -20.85 -0.83
C VAL A 400 28.50 -20.81 -0.33
N ILE A 401 28.26 -20.27 0.86
CA ILE A 401 26.93 -20.13 1.50
C ILE A 401 26.07 -19.02 0.83
N GLU A 402 26.69 -17.98 0.26
CA GLU A 402 25.98 -16.87 -0.39
C GLU A 402 25.67 -17.13 -1.88
N ARG A 403 26.09 -18.28 -2.42
CA ARG A 403 25.82 -18.70 -3.80
C ARG A 403 24.52 -19.49 -3.97
N GLU A 404 23.86 -19.85 -2.86
CA GLU A 404 22.62 -20.66 -2.84
C GLU A 404 21.35 -19.83 -2.51
N ILE A 405 21.46 -18.49 -2.39
CA ILE A 405 20.34 -17.56 -2.27
C ILE A 405 20.15 -16.81 -3.59
#